data_fcfd7c9a7681deb519ac817b0326b574
#
_entry.id   fcfd7c9a7681deb519ac817b0326b574
#
_cell.length_a   1.000
_cell.length_b   1.000
_cell.length_c   1.000
_cell.angle_alpha   90.00
_cell.angle_beta   90.00
_cell.angle_gamma   90.00
#
_symmetry.space_group_name_H-M   'P 1'
#
loop_
_entity.id
_entity.type
_entity.pdbx_description
1 polymer ?
#
loop_
_entity_poly.entity_id
_entity_poly.type
_entity_poly.pdbx_seq_one_letter_code
_entity_poly.pdbx_strand_id
1 'polypeptide(L)'
;MLHLPRWATDCLKRADPALAASRQPLALWEKQKGAMRVVALDRAASDAGLSVGQSLSDARAMVPGLDAREIDHGYLEAVFADFADWHSNASPLVAVLTDVASYGDLCLDITGVTHLFGGEEAMLAQLMSRLSARGFSVDGAIASTIGVAWALAHYSSGRIIAEGDEAKTLQHLPVHALRLEPAQIDGLTHLGLKRIGQLYDRDRKTLQARFGLSFLLRLDQSLGWIEEKLKPRLPIADWFTEHRFADPIGLIDDVLM
;
A
#
# COMPACT_ATOMS: atom_id res chain seq x y z
N MET A 1 -6.01 -0.11 -7.23
CA MET A 1 -5.20 0.09 -6.01
C MET A 1 -6.07 0.04 -4.78
N LEU A 2 -5.69 -0.74 -3.79
CA LEU A 2 -6.27 -0.72 -2.45
C LEU A 2 -5.17 -0.30 -1.47
N HIS A 3 -5.50 0.63 -0.58
CA HIS A 3 -4.65 1.11 0.50
C HIS A 3 -5.30 0.78 1.84
N LEU A 4 -4.56 0.18 2.75
CA LEU A 4 -5.00 -0.21 4.08
C LEU A 4 -4.22 0.60 5.14
N PRO A 5 -4.66 1.84 5.43
CA PRO A 5 -3.90 2.80 6.25
C PRO A 5 -3.68 2.35 7.69
N ARG A 6 -4.50 1.42 8.18
CA ARG A 6 -4.41 0.90 9.55
C ARG A 6 -4.16 -0.61 9.58
N TRP A 7 -3.52 -1.15 8.53
CA TRP A 7 -3.27 -2.59 8.40
C TRP A 7 -2.80 -3.22 9.71
N ALA A 8 -1.78 -2.65 10.33
CA ALA A 8 -1.15 -3.21 11.52
C ALA A 8 -2.12 -3.33 12.71
N THR A 9 -2.88 -2.28 13.01
CA THR A 9 -3.85 -2.29 14.12
C THR A 9 -5.11 -3.08 13.78
N ASP A 10 -5.56 -3.05 12.53
CA ASP A 10 -6.73 -3.81 12.07
C ASP A 10 -6.45 -5.32 12.11
N CYS A 11 -5.24 -5.77 11.73
CA CYS A 11 -4.83 -7.17 11.85
C CYS A 11 -4.85 -7.66 13.29
N LEU A 12 -4.28 -6.89 14.24
CA LEU A 12 -4.27 -7.27 15.64
C LEU A 12 -5.70 -7.37 16.20
N LYS A 13 -6.56 -6.41 15.89
CA LYS A 13 -7.97 -6.45 16.31
C LYS A 13 -8.73 -7.63 15.73
N ARG A 14 -8.42 -8.03 14.51
CA ARG A 14 -9.03 -9.20 13.86
C ARG A 14 -8.55 -10.52 14.47
N ALA A 15 -7.29 -10.58 14.87
CA ALA A 15 -6.71 -11.76 15.52
C ALA A 15 -7.18 -11.95 16.98
N ASP A 16 -7.55 -10.85 17.65
CA ASP A 16 -7.94 -10.83 19.05
C ASP A 16 -9.34 -10.20 19.22
N PRO A 17 -10.41 -11.03 19.39
CA PRO A 17 -11.76 -10.53 19.59
C PRO A 17 -11.93 -9.65 20.82
N ALA A 18 -11.13 -9.86 21.89
CA ALA A 18 -11.17 -9.03 23.07
C ALA A 18 -10.63 -7.63 22.78
N LEU A 19 -9.54 -7.55 21.99
CA LEU A 19 -9.00 -6.28 21.51
C LEU A 19 -9.98 -5.57 20.55
N ALA A 20 -10.65 -6.32 19.68
CA ALA A 20 -11.66 -5.77 18.79
C ALA A 20 -12.85 -5.16 19.54
N ALA A 21 -13.28 -5.78 20.66
CA ALA A 21 -14.37 -5.29 21.50
C ALA A 21 -13.94 -4.15 22.44
N SER A 22 -12.65 -3.94 22.63
CA SER A 22 -12.09 -2.88 23.47
C SER A 22 -12.38 -1.51 22.86
N ARG A 23 -12.74 -0.56 23.74
CA ARG A 23 -12.83 0.86 23.36
C ARG A 23 -11.55 1.65 23.64
N GLN A 24 -10.53 0.98 24.20
CA GLN A 24 -9.24 1.60 24.46
C GLN A 24 -8.54 1.92 23.15
N PRO A 25 -7.98 3.13 22.99
CA PRO A 25 -7.12 3.46 21.86
C PRO A 25 -5.92 2.51 21.80
N LEU A 26 -5.60 2.03 20.59
CA LEU A 26 -4.49 1.11 20.34
C LEU A 26 -3.39 1.83 19.56
N ALA A 27 -2.16 1.74 20.06
CA ALA A 27 -0.97 2.17 19.36
C ALA A 27 0.06 1.03 19.27
N LEU A 28 0.72 0.93 18.13
CA LEU A 28 1.88 0.05 17.99
C LEU A 28 3.15 0.89 18.03
N TRP A 29 4.16 0.37 18.69
CA TRP A 29 5.44 1.05 18.84
C TRP A 29 6.60 0.12 18.47
N GLU A 30 7.73 0.74 18.10
CA GLU A 30 9.01 0.06 17.93
C GLU A 30 10.16 0.88 18.49
N LYS A 31 11.30 0.25 18.67
CA LYS A 31 12.52 0.91 19.12
C LYS A 31 13.29 1.49 17.93
N GLN A 32 13.27 2.80 17.79
CA GLN A 32 14.01 3.53 16.76
C GLN A 32 15.13 4.37 17.40
N LYS A 33 16.38 4.14 17.00
CA LYS A 33 17.56 4.90 17.48
C LYS A 33 17.60 5.02 19.03
N GLY A 34 17.23 3.94 19.73
CA GLY A 34 17.22 3.91 21.19
C GLY A 34 15.95 4.43 21.89
N ALA A 35 15.02 5.04 21.18
CA ALA A 35 13.76 5.53 21.70
C ALA A 35 12.57 4.66 21.24
N MET A 36 11.58 4.46 22.10
CA MET A 36 10.31 3.83 21.71
C MET A 36 9.42 4.86 21.01
N ARG A 37 9.09 4.60 19.76
CA ARG A 37 8.26 5.49 18.95
C ARG A 37 6.99 4.79 18.46
N VAL A 38 5.92 5.55 18.44
CA VAL A 38 4.64 5.11 17.85
C VAL A 38 4.80 5.01 16.34
N VAL A 39 4.45 3.85 15.77
CA VAL A 39 4.56 3.56 14.33
C VAL A 39 3.24 3.23 13.68
N ALA A 40 2.22 2.82 14.46
CA ALA A 40 0.87 2.65 13.94
C ALA A 40 -0.15 3.01 15.02
N LEU A 41 -1.30 3.50 14.55
CA LEU A 41 -2.41 3.94 15.39
C LEU A 41 -3.72 3.38 14.85
N ASP A 42 -4.59 2.95 15.73
CA ASP A 42 -5.98 2.73 15.35
C ASP A 42 -6.73 4.07 15.24
N ARG A 43 -8.00 4.00 14.82
CA ARG A 43 -8.84 5.19 14.68
C ARG A 43 -9.01 5.93 16.01
N ALA A 44 -9.27 5.20 17.09
CA ALA A 44 -9.49 5.81 18.40
C ALA A 44 -8.26 6.55 18.92
N ALA A 45 -7.06 6.00 18.71
CA ALA A 45 -5.80 6.65 19.07
C ALA A 45 -5.54 7.90 18.22
N SER A 46 -5.81 7.85 16.92
CA SER A 46 -5.71 9.00 16.01
C SER A 46 -6.71 10.11 16.41
N ASP A 47 -7.96 9.74 16.67
CA ASP A 47 -9.01 10.68 17.10
C ASP A 47 -8.71 11.29 18.48
N ALA A 48 -7.94 10.60 19.34
CA ALA A 48 -7.43 11.12 20.60
C ALA A 48 -6.21 12.07 20.44
N GLY A 49 -5.79 12.36 19.20
CA GLY A 49 -4.73 13.31 18.87
C GLY A 49 -3.32 12.73 18.87
N LEU A 50 -3.16 11.39 18.95
CA LEU A 50 -1.86 10.76 18.82
C LEU A 50 -1.37 10.81 17.37
N SER A 51 -0.05 10.83 17.19
CA SER A 51 0.59 10.88 15.88
C SER A 51 1.70 9.84 15.75
N VAL A 52 1.84 9.27 14.56
CA VAL A 52 2.99 8.41 14.22
C VAL A 52 4.29 9.20 14.33
N GLY A 53 5.32 8.56 14.86
CA GLY A 53 6.64 9.18 15.10
C GLY A 53 6.82 9.81 16.48
N GLN A 54 5.75 10.09 17.23
CA GLN A 54 5.88 10.61 18.61
C GLN A 54 6.47 9.57 19.57
N SER A 55 7.01 10.03 20.71
CA SER A 55 7.52 9.11 21.72
C SER A 55 6.38 8.34 22.40
N LEU A 56 6.63 7.09 22.76
CA LEU A 56 5.63 6.29 23.49
C LEU A 56 5.30 6.88 24.87
N SER A 57 6.27 7.54 25.52
CA SER A 57 6.05 8.22 26.80
C SER A 57 5.07 9.38 26.67
N ASP A 58 5.21 10.19 25.61
CA ASP A 58 4.30 11.31 25.37
C ASP A 58 2.89 10.80 25.00
N ALA A 59 2.83 9.74 24.17
CA ALA A 59 1.57 9.11 23.81
C ALA A 59 0.80 8.61 25.06
N ARG A 60 1.47 7.96 26.00
CA ARG A 60 0.88 7.50 27.26
C ARG A 60 0.49 8.66 28.20
N ALA A 61 1.25 9.73 28.19
CA ALA A 61 0.90 10.92 28.95
C ALA A 61 -0.35 11.62 28.42
N MET A 62 -0.50 11.66 27.08
CA MET A 62 -1.69 12.23 26.42
C MET A 62 -2.92 11.34 26.58
N VAL A 63 -2.74 10.01 26.52
CA VAL A 63 -3.84 9.03 26.61
C VAL A 63 -3.50 7.98 27.67
N PRO A 64 -3.85 8.20 28.95
CA PRO A 64 -3.50 7.29 30.06
C PRO A 64 -4.04 5.86 29.91
N GLY A 65 -5.13 5.68 29.18
CA GLY A 65 -5.73 4.36 28.88
C GLY A 65 -5.25 3.74 27.57
N LEU A 66 -4.13 4.18 26.99
CA LEU A 66 -3.60 3.67 25.75
C LEU A 66 -3.14 2.20 25.87
N ASP A 67 -3.72 1.30 25.05
CA ASP A 67 -3.16 -0.03 24.82
C ASP A 67 -1.97 0.14 23.85
N ALA A 68 -0.76 -0.09 24.34
CA ALA A 68 0.45 0.13 23.58
C ALA A 68 1.24 -1.18 23.44
N ARG A 69 1.32 -1.73 22.22
CA ARG A 69 1.96 -3.02 21.91
C ARG A 69 3.17 -2.81 21.01
N GLU A 70 4.15 -3.69 21.14
CA GLU A 70 5.27 -3.74 20.18
C GLU A 70 4.79 -4.28 18.84
N ILE A 71 5.27 -3.67 17.75
CA ILE A 71 4.91 -4.11 16.40
C ILE A 71 5.72 -5.33 16.00
N ASP A 72 5.05 -6.30 15.38
CA ASP A 72 5.68 -7.46 14.74
C ASP A 72 5.55 -7.32 13.21
N HIS A 73 6.58 -6.76 12.58
CA HIS A 73 6.61 -6.58 11.13
C HIS A 73 6.57 -7.91 10.39
N GLY A 74 7.26 -8.95 10.90
CA GLY A 74 7.29 -10.27 10.26
C GLY A 74 5.91 -10.90 10.20
N TYR A 75 5.15 -10.84 11.29
CA TYR A 75 3.76 -11.28 11.31
C TYR A 75 2.90 -10.47 10.33
N LEU A 76 3.02 -9.15 10.34
CA LEU A 76 2.20 -8.26 9.49
C LEU A 76 2.50 -8.45 8.00
N GLU A 77 3.74 -8.68 7.63
CA GLU A 77 4.16 -8.97 6.25
C GLU A 77 3.63 -10.34 5.79
N ALA A 78 3.73 -11.36 6.62
CA ALA A 78 3.22 -12.70 6.32
C ALA A 78 1.70 -12.67 6.11
N VAL A 79 0.95 -12.04 7.02
CA VAL A 79 -0.51 -11.91 6.90
C VAL A 79 -0.89 -11.04 5.69
N PHE A 80 -0.08 -10.03 5.33
CA PHE A 80 -0.33 -9.22 4.14
C PHE A 80 -0.06 -10.00 2.85
N ALA A 81 0.91 -10.90 2.88
CA ALA A 81 1.17 -11.82 1.78
C ALA A 81 -0.03 -12.73 1.51
N ASP A 82 -0.56 -13.39 2.55
CA ASP A 82 -1.77 -14.22 2.45
C ASP A 82 -2.99 -13.41 2.00
N PHE A 83 -3.12 -12.19 2.52
CA PHE A 83 -4.17 -11.25 2.10
C PHE A 83 -4.07 -10.90 0.61
N ALA A 84 -2.87 -10.67 0.11
CA ALA A 84 -2.64 -10.39 -1.31
C ALA A 84 -2.96 -11.63 -2.18
N ASP A 85 -2.53 -12.81 -1.74
CA ASP A 85 -2.81 -14.07 -2.44
C ASP A 85 -4.31 -14.37 -2.52
N TRP A 86 -5.07 -14.08 -1.45
CA TRP A 86 -6.53 -14.18 -1.46
C TRP A 86 -7.18 -13.28 -2.52
N HIS A 87 -6.58 -12.12 -2.86
CA HIS A 87 -7.11 -11.22 -3.89
C HIS A 87 -6.91 -11.72 -5.32
N SER A 88 -6.20 -12.85 -5.54
CA SER A 88 -6.15 -13.53 -6.84
C SER A 88 -7.55 -13.95 -7.35
N ASN A 89 -8.53 -14.07 -6.45
CA ASN A 89 -9.93 -14.25 -6.79
C ASN A 89 -10.60 -13.03 -7.47
N ALA A 90 -10.00 -11.85 -7.34
CA ALA A 90 -10.51 -10.61 -7.92
C ALA A 90 -9.76 -10.19 -9.19
N SER A 91 -8.48 -10.53 -9.29
CA SER A 91 -7.63 -10.28 -10.46
C SER A 91 -6.53 -11.33 -10.52
N PRO A 92 -6.17 -11.83 -11.73
CA PRO A 92 -5.07 -12.77 -11.88
C PRO A 92 -3.70 -12.15 -11.60
N LEU A 93 -3.59 -10.81 -11.64
CA LEU A 93 -2.34 -10.09 -11.43
C LEU A 93 -2.48 -9.17 -10.21
N VAL A 94 -1.95 -9.65 -9.09
CA VAL A 94 -1.95 -8.95 -7.81
C VAL A 94 -0.51 -8.71 -7.36
N ALA A 95 -0.20 -7.50 -6.95
CA ALA A 95 1.13 -7.14 -6.44
C ALA A 95 1.05 -6.34 -5.15
N VAL A 96 1.97 -6.60 -4.25
CA VAL A 96 2.23 -5.74 -3.09
C VAL A 96 3.21 -4.65 -3.52
N LEU A 97 2.84 -3.39 -3.31
CA LEU A 97 3.75 -2.27 -3.56
C LEU A 97 4.56 -2.01 -2.29
N THR A 98 5.87 -2.23 -2.40
CA THR A 98 6.81 -2.12 -1.26
C THR A 98 7.70 -0.88 -1.33
N ASP A 99 7.38 0.06 -2.21
CA ASP A 99 8.20 1.28 -2.42
C ASP A 99 8.21 2.19 -1.18
N VAL A 100 7.10 2.21 -0.42
CA VAL A 100 6.94 3.09 0.74
C VAL A 100 6.92 2.29 2.05
N ALA A 101 6.25 1.14 2.05
CA ALA A 101 6.16 0.25 3.20
C ALA A 101 6.06 -1.20 2.73
N SER A 102 6.46 -2.16 3.57
CA SER A 102 6.43 -3.59 3.23
C SER A 102 5.02 -4.18 3.14
N TYR A 103 4.00 -3.47 3.62
CA TYR A 103 2.59 -3.86 3.57
C TYR A 103 1.68 -2.62 3.53
N GLY A 104 0.40 -2.83 3.25
CA GLY A 104 -0.63 -1.80 3.26
C GLY A 104 -1.07 -1.35 1.87
N ASP A 105 -0.27 -1.56 0.83
CA ASP A 105 -0.60 -1.18 -0.55
C ASP A 105 -0.69 -2.40 -1.47
N LEU A 106 -1.90 -2.64 -2.01
CA LEU A 106 -2.18 -3.75 -2.90
C LEU A 106 -2.63 -3.24 -4.26
N CYS A 107 -1.85 -3.57 -5.29
CA CYS A 107 -2.18 -3.27 -6.67
C CYS A 107 -2.79 -4.51 -7.35
N LEU A 108 -3.92 -4.31 -8.02
CA LEU A 108 -4.56 -5.32 -8.85
C LEU A 108 -4.59 -4.78 -10.29
N ASP A 109 -4.09 -5.56 -11.24
CA ASP A 109 -4.37 -5.29 -12.65
C ASP A 109 -5.77 -5.84 -12.96
N ILE A 110 -6.67 -4.93 -13.26
CA ILE A 110 -8.08 -5.26 -13.48
C ILE A 110 -8.45 -5.32 -14.96
N THR A 111 -7.44 -5.26 -15.84
CA THR A 111 -7.63 -5.35 -17.29
C THR A 111 -8.39 -6.63 -17.66
N GLY A 112 -9.51 -6.46 -18.32
CA GLY A 112 -10.33 -7.57 -18.80
C GLY A 112 -11.19 -8.29 -17.76
N VAL A 113 -11.15 -7.95 -16.46
CA VAL A 113 -11.93 -8.65 -15.41
C VAL A 113 -13.09 -7.84 -14.83
N THR A 114 -13.14 -6.53 -15.04
CA THR A 114 -14.14 -5.65 -14.43
C THR A 114 -15.58 -6.00 -14.79
N HIS A 115 -15.80 -6.59 -15.99
CA HIS A 115 -17.13 -7.03 -16.43
C HIS A 115 -17.73 -8.11 -15.52
N LEU A 116 -16.90 -8.91 -14.83
CA LEU A 116 -17.34 -9.93 -13.86
C LEU A 116 -17.96 -9.32 -12.60
N PHE A 117 -17.69 -8.04 -12.35
CA PHE A 117 -18.15 -7.29 -11.18
C PHE A 117 -19.26 -6.28 -11.53
N GLY A 118 -19.60 -6.13 -12.83
CA GLY A 118 -20.53 -5.12 -13.30
C GLY A 118 -19.89 -3.76 -13.63
N GLY A 119 -18.56 -3.77 -13.91
CA GLY A 119 -17.77 -2.59 -14.26
C GLY A 119 -16.82 -2.15 -13.15
N GLU A 120 -16.01 -1.13 -13.45
CA GLU A 120 -14.96 -0.62 -12.55
C GLU A 120 -15.52 -0.05 -11.24
N GLU A 121 -16.59 0.75 -11.33
CA GLU A 121 -17.25 1.36 -10.15
C GLU A 121 -17.80 0.28 -9.22
N ALA A 122 -18.50 -0.71 -9.77
CA ALA A 122 -19.07 -1.79 -9.02
C ALA A 122 -17.97 -2.68 -8.38
N MET A 123 -16.88 -2.93 -9.11
CA MET A 123 -15.73 -3.68 -8.60
C MET A 123 -15.07 -2.96 -7.42
N LEU A 124 -14.75 -1.67 -7.57
CA LEU A 124 -14.14 -0.88 -6.51
C LEU A 124 -15.02 -0.85 -5.25
N ALA A 125 -16.31 -0.56 -5.43
CA ALA A 125 -17.28 -0.50 -4.33
C ALA A 125 -17.42 -1.85 -3.62
N GLN A 126 -17.48 -2.96 -4.36
CA GLN A 126 -17.57 -4.30 -3.78
C GLN A 126 -16.31 -4.68 -2.99
N LEU A 127 -15.11 -4.41 -3.54
CA LEU A 127 -13.85 -4.71 -2.85
C LEU A 127 -13.76 -3.91 -1.54
N MET A 128 -13.97 -2.60 -1.59
CA MET A 128 -13.91 -1.75 -0.41
C MET A 128 -14.98 -2.15 0.64
N SER A 129 -16.22 -2.40 0.22
CA SER A 129 -17.29 -2.82 1.12
C SER A 129 -17.01 -4.16 1.80
N ARG A 130 -16.51 -5.15 1.03
CA ARG A 130 -16.15 -6.47 1.59
C ARG A 130 -15.01 -6.39 2.61
N LEU A 131 -14.02 -5.55 2.38
CA LEU A 131 -12.90 -5.35 3.31
C LEU A 131 -13.35 -4.59 4.56
N SER A 132 -14.13 -3.52 4.40
CA SER A 132 -14.71 -2.76 5.52
C SER A 132 -15.60 -3.65 6.39
N ALA A 133 -16.45 -4.51 5.80
CA ALA A 133 -17.28 -5.47 6.52
C ALA A 133 -16.45 -6.51 7.29
N ARG A 134 -15.19 -6.74 6.90
CA ARG A 134 -14.23 -7.60 7.62
C ARG A 134 -13.40 -6.85 8.65
N GLY A 135 -13.69 -5.58 8.90
CA GLY A 135 -13.04 -4.75 9.91
C GLY A 135 -11.74 -4.10 9.48
N PHE A 136 -11.44 -4.04 8.17
CA PHE A 136 -10.31 -3.28 7.66
C PHE A 136 -10.69 -1.83 7.35
N SER A 137 -9.82 -0.92 7.72
CA SER A 137 -9.80 0.43 7.16
C SER A 137 -9.23 0.33 5.75
N VAL A 138 -10.00 0.70 4.74
CA VAL A 138 -9.58 0.57 3.35
C VAL A 138 -9.95 1.81 2.55
N ASP A 139 -9.00 2.26 1.76
CA ASP A 139 -9.14 3.25 0.71
C ASP A 139 -8.81 2.60 -0.63
N GLY A 140 -9.34 3.14 -1.72
CA GLY A 140 -9.10 2.55 -3.02
C GLY A 140 -9.33 3.51 -4.17
N ALA A 141 -8.68 3.23 -5.30
CA ALA A 141 -8.86 4.00 -6.54
C ALA A 141 -8.52 3.14 -7.77
N ILE A 142 -9.07 3.53 -8.91
CA ILE A 142 -8.77 2.95 -10.22
C ILE A 142 -8.20 4.03 -11.12
N ALA A 143 -7.13 3.73 -11.84
CA ALA A 143 -6.52 4.60 -12.84
C ALA A 143 -5.70 3.76 -13.83
N SER A 144 -5.35 4.36 -14.97
CA SER A 144 -4.52 3.76 -16.02
C SER A 144 -3.07 3.53 -15.60
N THR A 145 -2.55 4.28 -14.63
CA THR A 145 -1.19 4.12 -14.11
C THR A 145 -1.19 3.75 -12.63
N ILE A 146 -0.19 2.95 -12.23
CA ILE A 146 0.02 2.58 -10.83
C ILE A 146 0.24 3.84 -9.97
N GLY A 147 0.98 4.83 -10.50
CA GLY A 147 1.27 6.07 -9.80
C GLY A 147 0.03 6.88 -9.46
N VAL A 148 -0.90 7.06 -10.43
CA VAL A 148 -2.17 7.77 -10.19
C VAL A 148 -3.08 6.97 -9.26
N ALA A 149 -3.21 5.66 -9.48
CA ALA A 149 -4.03 4.81 -8.64
C ALA A 149 -3.57 4.83 -7.17
N TRP A 150 -2.25 4.78 -6.94
CA TRP A 150 -1.67 4.89 -5.60
C TRP A 150 -1.91 6.28 -4.98
N ALA A 151 -1.63 7.33 -5.74
CA ALA A 151 -1.83 8.71 -5.28
C ALA A 151 -3.28 8.98 -4.88
N LEU A 152 -4.23 8.47 -5.66
CA LEU A 152 -5.65 8.63 -5.35
C LEU A 152 -6.09 7.78 -4.15
N ALA A 153 -5.65 6.53 -4.04
CA ALA A 153 -5.96 5.70 -2.88
C ALA A 153 -5.50 6.35 -1.58
N HIS A 154 -4.35 7.02 -1.58
CA HIS A 154 -3.81 7.69 -0.39
C HIS A 154 -4.37 9.09 -0.10
N TYR A 155 -4.77 9.85 -1.14
CA TYR A 155 -5.11 11.27 -0.98
C TYR A 155 -6.53 11.64 -1.42
N SER A 156 -7.22 10.78 -2.15
CA SER A 156 -8.55 11.07 -2.69
C SER A 156 -9.32 9.79 -3.04
N SER A 157 -9.51 8.93 -2.03
CA SER A 157 -10.12 7.60 -2.16
C SER A 157 -11.49 7.60 -2.86
N GLY A 158 -11.84 6.47 -3.46
CA GLY A 158 -13.13 6.26 -4.15
C GLY A 158 -13.17 6.78 -5.58
N ARG A 159 -12.05 7.28 -6.14
CA ARG A 159 -12.02 7.85 -7.49
C ARG A 159 -11.61 6.84 -8.56
N ILE A 160 -12.20 7.00 -9.72
CA ILE A 160 -11.85 6.30 -10.96
C ILE A 160 -11.46 7.35 -11.98
N ILE A 161 -10.29 7.22 -12.58
CA ILE A 161 -9.74 8.18 -13.53
C ILE A 161 -9.51 7.50 -14.87
N ALA A 162 -10.08 8.07 -15.92
CA ALA A 162 -9.87 7.63 -17.29
C ALA A 162 -8.42 7.89 -17.75
N GLU A 163 -7.98 7.10 -18.70
CA GLU A 163 -6.71 7.31 -19.41
C GLU A 163 -6.68 8.70 -20.05
N GLY A 164 -5.54 9.40 -19.90
CA GLY A 164 -5.32 10.75 -20.41
C GLY A 164 -5.60 11.87 -19.39
N ASP A 165 -6.24 11.59 -18.26
CA ASP A 165 -6.49 12.57 -17.19
C ASP A 165 -5.44 12.58 -16.07
N GLU A 166 -4.31 11.84 -16.23
CA GLU A 166 -3.29 11.65 -15.22
C GLU A 166 -2.69 12.97 -14.73
N ALA A 167 -2.18 13.77 -15.65
CA ALA A 167 -1.55 15.06 -15.34
C ALA A 167 -2.50 16.02 -14.64
N LYS A 168 -3.74 16.12 -15.12
CA LYS A 168 -4.79 16.97 -14.55
C LYS A 168 -5.18 16.50 -13.14
N THR A 169 -5.18 15.19 -12.92
CA THR A 169 -5.51 14.61 -11.61
C THR A 169 -4.40 14.84 -10.61
N LEU A 170 -3.14 14.58 -11.01
CA LEU A 170 -1.99 14.69 -10.12
C LEU A 170 -1.60 16.13 -9.77
N GLN A 171 -1.88 17.12 -10.63
CA GLN A 171 -1.36 18.49 -10.49
C GLN A 171 -1.62 19.12 -9.12
N HIS A 172 -2.74 18.79 -8.49
CA HIS A 172 -3.15 19.35 -7.19
C HIS A 172 -2.66 18.57 -5.99
N LEU A 173 -2.17 17.34 -6.21
CA LEU A 173 -1.70 16.47 -5.15
C LEU A 173 -0.31 16.89 -4.66
N PRO A 174 0.02 16.60 -3.40
CA PRO A 174 1.34 16.89 -2.85
C PRO A 174 2.40 16.02 -3.53
N VAL A 175 3.66 16.48 -3.56
CA VAL A 175 4.79 15.73 -4.15
C VAL A 175 5.03 14.38 -3.46
N HIS A 176 4.57 14.20 -2.22
CA HIS A 176 4.58 12.92 -1.51
C HIS A 176 3.78 11.84 -2.25
N ALA A 177 2.79 12.24 -3.05
CA ALA A 177 1.97 11.31 -3.84
C ALA A 177 2.71 10.65 -5.02
N LEU A 178 3.97 11.01 -5.27
CA LEU A 178 4.83 10.38 -6.29
C LEU A 178 5.65 9.20 -5.76
N ARG A 179 5.49 8.76 -4.52
CA ARG A 179 6.28 7.67 -3.90
C ARG A 179 7.78 7.91 -4.00
N LEU A 180 8.21 9.15 -3.76
CA LEU A 180 9.61 9.58 -3.81
C LEU A 180 10.35 9.23 -2.53
N GLU A 181 11.66 9.12 -2.64
CA GLU A 181 12.53 8.98 -1.47
C GLU A 181 12.42 10.20 -0.53
N PRO A 182 12.51 10.02 0.79
CA PRO A 182 12.39 11.12 1.76
C PRO A 182 13.32 12.31 1.46
N ALA A 183 14.56 12.05 1.06
CA ALA A 183 15.51 13.10 0.71
C ALA A 183 15.08 13.93 -0.53
N GLN A 184 14.39 13.29 -1.49
CA GLN A 184 13.85 13.99 -2.67
C GLN A 184 12.66 14.87 -2.27
N ILE A 185 11.79 14.38 -1.40
CA ILE A 185 10.65 15.13 -0.87
C ILE A 185 11.12 16.35 -0.08
N ASP A 186 12.10 16.18 0.79
CA ASP A 186 12.70 17.26 1.57
C ASP A 186 13.33 18.31 0.65
N GLY A 187 14.10 17.87 -0.34
CA GLY A 187 14.71 18.75 -1.34
C GLY A 187 13.70 19.57 -2.14
N LEU A 188 12.59 18.95 -2.57
CA LEU A 188 11.49 19.63 -3.26
C LEU A 188 10.81 20.66 -2.34
N THR A 189 10.55 20.25 -1.11
CA THR A 189 9.89 21.11 -0.10
C THR A 189 10.71 22.34 0.22
N HIS A 190 12.03 22.21 0.37
CA HIS A 190 12.96 23.33 0.57
C HIS A 190 12.97 24.31 -0.61
N LEU A 191 12.68 23.84 -1.83
CA LEU A 191 12.52 24.68 -3.03
C LEU A 191 11.11 25.29 -3.16
N GLY A 192 10.21 25.03 -2.23
CA GLY A 192 8.81 25.46 -2.31
C GLY A 192 7.97 24.66 -3.31
N LEU A 193 8.50 23.57 -3.86
CA LEU A 193 7.80 22.65 -4.78
C LEU A 193 7.00 21.63 -3.98
N LYS A 194 5.79 22.00 -3.60
CA LYS A 194 4.93 21.19 -2.72
C LYS A 194 3.87 20.38 -3.46
N ARG A 195 3.55 20.77 -4.71
CA ARG A 195 2.53 20.12 -5.54
C ARG A 195 3.13 19.58 -6.82
N ILE A 196 2.60 18.46 -7.31
CA ILE A 196 3.10 17.77 -8.51
C ILE A 196 3.02 18.67 -9.74
N GLY A 197 1.92 19.42 -9.91
CA GLY A 197 1.78 20.34 -11.05
C GLY A 197 2.87 21.41 -11.18
N GLN A 198 3.53 21.77 -10.07
CA GLN A 198 4.65 22.72 -10.09
C GLN A 198 5.91 22.14 -10.76
N LEU A 199 5.95 20.83 -11.00
CA LEU A 199 7.06 20.11 -11.64
C LEU A 199 6.95 20.12 -13.17
N TYR A 200 5.75 20.29 -13.72
CA TYR A 200 5.48 20.10 -15.15
C TYR A 200 6.25 21.09 -16.03
N ASP A 201 6.33 22.36 -15.60
CA ASP A 201 6.99 23.43 -16.35
C ASP A 201 8.48 23.59 -15.98
N ARG A 202 9.05 22.67 -15.21
CA ARG A 202 10.45 22.74 -14.81
C ARG A 202 11.36 22.06 -15.83
N ASP A 203 12.53 22.64 -16.02
CA ASP A 203 13.54 22.03 -16.89
C ASP A 203 13.95 20.64 -16.35
N ARG A 204 13.74 19.63 -17.17
CA ARG A 204 13.95 18.21 -16.82
C ARG A 204 15.42 17.90 -16.51
N LYS A 205 16.37 18.56 -17.22
CA LYS A 205 17.80 18.35 -16.96
C LYS A 205 18.18 18.86 -15.57
N THR A 206 17.64 19.99 -15.18
CA THR A 206 17.84 20.58 -13.85
C THR A 206 17.23 19.69 -12.75
N LEU A 207 16.01 19.17 -12.97
CA LEU A 207 15.38 18.23 -12.04
C LEU A 207 16.20 16.94 -11.90
N GLN A 208 16.66 16.37 -13.03
CA GLN A 208 17.49 15.17 -13.03
C GLN A 208 18.83 15.37 -12.32
N ALA A 209 19.52 16.47 -12.60
CA ALA A 209 20.80 16.78 -11.97
C ALA A 209 20.69 16.91 -10.45
N ARG A 210 19.55 17.39 -9.95
CA ARG A 210 19.33 17.61 -8.52
C ARG A 210 18.72 16.44 -7.78
N PHE A 211 17.77 15.73 -8.37
CA PHE A 211 16.98 14.68 -7.71
C PHE A 211 17.24 13.28 -8.25
N GLY A 212 18.06 13.16 -9.30
CA GLY A 212 18.43 11.90 -9.91
C GLY A 212 17.43 11.41 -10.98
N LEU A 213 17.84 10.35 -11.68
CA LEU A 213 17.03 9.74 -12.74
C LEU A 213 15.79 9.05 -12.19
N SER A 214 15.88 8.44 -10.99
CA SER A 214 14.76 7.78 -10.32
C SER A 214 13.57 8.70 -10.09
N PHE A 215 13.84 9.97 -9.76
CA PHE A 215 12.81 10.99 -9.63
C PHE A 215 12.03 11.22 -10.94
N LEU A 216 12.75 11.43 -12.05
CA LEU A 216 12.11 11.63 -13.35
C LEU A 216 11.35 10.39 -13.80
N LEU A 217 11.94 9.20 -13.59
CA LEU A 217 11.29 7.94 -13.93
C LEU A 217 9.96 7.80 -13.17
N ARG A 218 9.93 8.11 -11.88
CA ARG A 218 8.71 8.03 -11.07
C ARG A 218 7.64 9.03 -11.52
N LEU A 219 8.05 10.25 -11.88
CA LEU A 219 7.14 11.25 -12.45
C LEU A 219 6.58 10.78 -13.80
N ASP A 220 7.44 10.30 -14.71
CA ASP A 220 7.04 9.83 -16.03
C ASP A 220 6.13 8.61 -15.98
N GLN A 221 6.40 7.68 -15.06
CA GLN A 221 5.53 6.53 -14.80
C GLN A 221 4.15 6.97 -14.28
N SER A 222 4.11 7.94 -13.39
CA SER A 222 2.85 8.47 -12.86
C SER A 222 2.04 9.21 -13.93
N LEU A 223 2.70 9.87 -14.88
CA LEU A 223 2.07 10.56 -16.01
C LEU A 223 1.71 9.63 -17.19
N GLY A 224 2.06 8.34 -17.12
CA GLY A 224 1.80 7.37 -18.19
C GLY A 224 2.74 7.47 -19.39
N TRP A 225 3.83 8.25 -19.29
CA TRP A 225 4.81 8.38 -20.37
C TRP A 225 5.78 7.20 -20.43
N ILE A 226 5.98 6.52 -19.31
CA ILE A 226 6.78 5.30 -19.18
C ILE A 226 5.94 4.28 -18.41
N GLU A 227 5.88 3.06 -18.92
CA GLU A 227 5.19 1.96 -18.25
C GLU A 227 5.88 1.62 -16.91
N GLU A 228 5.11 1.52 -15.85
CA GLU A 228 5.55 0.95 -14.58
C GLU A 228 5.12 -0.52 -14.54
N LYS A 229 6.11 -1.43 -14.59
CA LYS A 229 5.84 -2.88 -14.59
C LYS A 229 5.40 -3.35 -13.23
N LEU A 230 4.22 -3.94 -13.16
CA LEU A 230 3.75 -4.65 -11.99
C LEU A 230 4.61 -5.91 -11.79
N LYS A 231 5.01 -6.18 -10.54
CA LYS A 231 5.64 -7.44 -10.15
C LYS A 231 4.60 -8.30 -9.44
N PRO A 232 3.83 -9.11 -10.16
CA PRO A 232 2.73 -9.86 -9.57
C PRO A 232 3.26 -10.93 -8.61
N ARG A 233 2.51 -11.16 -7.55
CA ARG A 233 2.63 -12.35 -6.75
C ARG A 233 2.03 -13.52 -7.54
N LEU A 234 2.73 -14.61 -7.53
CA LEU A 234 2.26 -15.89 -8.09
C LEU A 234 2.10 -16.84 -6.91
N PRO A 235 0.91 -16.94 -6.32
CA PRO A 235 0.68 -17.86 -5.22
C PRO A 235 0.94 -19.29 -5.68
N ILE A 236 1.63 -20.07 -4.85
CA ILE A 236 1.84 -21.50 -5.10
C ILE A 236 0.48 -22.17 -4.93
N ALA A 237 0.04 -22.91 -5.95
CA ALA A 237 -1.22 -23.65 -5.87
C ALA A 237 -1.10 -24.75 -4.80
N ASP A 238 -2.17 -24.95 -4.00
CA ASP A 238 -2.20 -25.95 -2.91
C ASP A 238 -1.92 -27.38 -3.40
N TRP A 239 -2.21 -27.63 -4.68
CA TRP A 239 -1.93 -28.93 -5.34
C TRP A 239 -0.57 -29.02 -6.02
N PHE A 240 0.29 -28.00 -5.89
CA PHE A 240 1.63 -28.01 -6.47
C PHE A 240 2.54 -28.88 -5.60
N THR A 241 3.24 -29.83 -6.22
CA THR A 241 4.30 -30.59 -5.63
C THR A 241 5.51 -30.60 -6.56
N GLU A 242 6.71 -30.46 -6.03
CA GLU A 242 7.95 -30.57 -6.77
C GLU A 242 8.75 -31.73 -6.20
N HIS A 243 9.11 -32.66 -7.05
CA HIS A 243 10.04 -33.74 -6.72
C HIS A 243 11.23 -33.70 -7.68
N ARG A 244 12.45 -33.66 -7.12
CA ARG A 244 13.68 -33.63 -7.91
C ARG A 244 14.25 -35.02 -7.96
N PHE A 245 14.37 -35.57 -9.17
CA PHE A 245 14.96 -36.88 -9.41
C PHE A 245 16.44 -36.71 -9.77
N ALA A 246 17.29 -37.61 -9.28
CA ALA A 246 18.72 -37.61 -9.58
C ALA A 246 18.98 -37.97 -11.06
N ASP A 247 18.15 -38.86 -11.61
CA ASP A 247 18.20 -39.29 -13.00
C ASP A 247 16.91 -38.90 -13.75
N PRO A 248 16.95 -38.69 -15.08
CA PRO A 248 15.76 -38.42 -15.87
C PRO A 248 14.74 -39.55 -15.75
N ILE A 249 13.50 -39.20 -15.37
CA ILE A 249 12.38 -40.15 -15.34
C ILE A 249 11.87 -40.40 -16.75
N GLY A 250 11.67 -41.67 -17.11
CA GLY A 250 11.23 -42.12 -18.44
C GLY A 250 9.80 -42.68 -18.47
N LEU A 251 9.22 -42.97 -17.32
CA LEU A 251 7.89 -43.58 -17.21
C LEU A 251 6.95 -42.68 -16.43
N ILE A 252 5.69 -42.63 -16.86
CA ILE A 252 4.65 -41.81 -16.19
C ILE A 252 4.37 -42.31 -14.77
N ASP A 253 4.56 -43.59 -14.53
CA ASP A 253 4.37 -44.22 -13.21
C ASP A 253 5.36 -43.72 -12.18
N ASP A 254 6.54 -43.27 -12.59
CA ASP A 254 7.56 -42.66 -11.73
C ASP A 254 7.11 -41.27 -11.21
N VAL A 255 6.12 -40.66 -11.87
CA VAL A 255 5.57 -39.33 -11.50
C VAL A 255 4.40 -39.50 -10.53
N LEU A 256 3.77 -40.67 -10.52
CA LEU A 256 2.52 -40.90 -9.76
C LEU A 256 2.77 -41.57 -8.38
N MET A 257 4.03 -41.75 -8.00
CA MET A 257 4.40 -42.21 -6.66
C MET A 257 4.51 -41.03 -5.66
#